data_66f732853ee1cdc2de04dc432e48f91f
#
_entry.id   66f732853ee1cdc2de04dc432e48f91f
#
_cell.length_a   1.000
_cell.length_b   1.000
_cell.length_c   1.000
_cell.angle_alpha   90.00
_cell.angle_beta   90.00
_cell.angle_gamma   90.00
#
_symmetry.space_group_name_H-M   'P 1'
#
loop_
_entity.id
_entity.type
_entity.pdbx_description
1 polymer ?
#
loop_
_entity_poly.entity_id
_entity_poly.type
_entity_poly.pdbx_seq_one_letter_code
_entity_poly.pdbx_strand_id
1 'polypeptide(L)'
;YSVEKNNVHDTKLLADRMEAIRETGAEELYLDGGYYSEDIVNKAEEKEITLHFTDMTGTEPNPDKLPITDFEIEDNAIKSCPMGKKPVVSYHDAETGKITAHFDLRECRKCEHYENCPSRKGRKSAIVVITPKALAAAQTRKSIKENRKLNTSKRAAIEGTNSALKRTGANELRVRTLIKTRIVFGLKVISRNIRQLWRYFAGDFRRKRIRGICVQKQALAIA
;
A
#
# COMPACT_ATOMS: atom_id res chain seq x y z
N TYR A 1 13.56 12.81 -8.94
CA TYR A 1 13.24 11.88 -10.04
C TYR A 1 14.37 10.90 -10.26
N SER A 2 14.09 9.72 -10.78
CA SER A 2 15.10 8.85 -11.36
C SER A 2 14.64 8.32 -12.71
N VAL A 3 15.59 7.94 -13.52
CA VAL A 3 15.36 7.29 -14.82
C VAL A 3 16.30 6.10 -14.90
N GLU A 4 15.73 4.94 -14.99
CA GLU A 4 16.49 3.69 -15.08
C GLU A 4 16.17 2.94 -16.37
N LYS A 5 16.87 1.83 -16.61
CA LYS A 5 16.57 0.97 -17.74
C LYS A 5 15.20 0.31 -17.52
N ASN A 6 14.44 0.08 -18.58
CA ASN A 6 13.10 -0.50 -18.54
C ASN A 6 13.02 -1.95 -18.03
N ASN A 7 14.17 -2.59 -17.80
CA ASN A 7 14.26 -3.92 -17.21
C ASN A 7 14.42 -3.91 -15.67
N VAL A 8 14.46 -2.73 -15.06
CA VAL A 8 14.49 -2.59 -13.60
C VAL A 8 13.05 -2.54 -13.11
N HIS A 9 12.71 -3.43 -12.19
CA HIS A 9 11.35 -3.51 -11.63
C HIS A 9 11.05 -2.31 -10.72
N ASP A 10 9.83 -1.79 -10.77
CA ASP A 10 9.41 -0.59 -10.03
C ASP A 10 9.60 -0.73 -8.52
N THR A 11 9.35 -1.91 -7.96
CA THR A 11 9.58 -2.21 -6.54
C THR A 11 11.05 -2.04 -6.15
N LYS A 12 11.98 -2.47 -7.01
CA LYS A 12 13.41 -2.27 -6.78
C LYS A 12 13.80 -0.80 -6.82
N LEU A 13 13.27 -0.05 -7.79
CA LEU A 13 13.50 1.40 -7.89
C LEU A 13 13.06 2.13 -6.62
N LEU A 14 11.91 1.76 -6.08
CA LEU A 14 11.40 2.36 -4.85
C LEU A 14 12.26 1.97 -3.65
N ALA A 15 12.59 0.68 -3.52
CA ALA A 15 13.42 0.17 -2.42
C ALA A 15 14.79 0.85 -2.36
N ASP A 16 15.45 1.05 -3.53
CA ASP A 16 16.75 1.70 -3.64
C ASP A 16 16.69 3.21 -3.31
N ARG A 17 15.51 3.81 -3.34
CA ARG A 17 15.30 5.24 -3.07
C ARG A 17 14.70 5.55 -1.71
N MET A 18 14.36 4.56 -0.93
CA MET A 18 13.66 4.76 0.35
C MET A 18 14.44 5.69 1.30
N GLU A 19 15.77 5.55 1.34
CA GLU A 19 16.65 6.44 2.13
C GLU A 19 16.56 7.89 1.66
N ALA A 20 16.75 8.13 0.36
CA ALA A 20 16.67 9.48 -0.19
C ALA A 20 15.27 10.11 0.00
N ILE A 21 14.22 9.30 0.03
CA ILE A 21 12.85 9.76 0.34
C ILE A 21 12.77 10.17 1.81
N ARG A 22 13.29 9.37 2.72
CA ARG A 22 13.32 9.72 4.16
C ARG A 22 14.09 11.00 4.43
N GLU A 23 15.24 11.20 3.76
CA GLU A 23 16.04 12.43 3.87
C GLU A 23 15.29 13.70 3.44
N THR A 24 14.24 13.59 2.61
CA THR A 24 13.36 14.74 2.28
C THR A 24 12.41 15.12 3.41
N GLY A 25 12.38 14.39 4.52
CA GLY A 25 11.42 14.57 5.61
C GLY A 25 10.04 14.01 5.32
N ALA A 26 9.91 13.11 4.33
CA ALA A 26 8.64 12.47 4.03
C ALA A 26 8.27 11.44 5.12
N GLU A 27 7.08 11.59 5.70
CA GLU A 27 6.52 10.69 6.71
C GLU A 27 5.47 9.75 6.10
N GLU A 28 4.86 10.15 5.00
CA GLU A 28 3.83 9.39 4.31
C GLU A 28 4.16 9.24 2.81
N LEU A 29 3.93 8.06 2.27
CA LEU A 29 4.14 7.78 0.86
C LEU A 29 2.91 7.11 0.25
N TYR A 30 2.36 7.73 -0.80
CA TYR A 30 1.20 7.23 -1.51
C TYR A 30 1.65 6.50 -2.78
N LEU A 31 1.33 5.21 -2.88
CA LEU A 31 1.83 4.31 -3.89
C LEU A 31 0.68 3.67 -4.68
N ASP A 32 0.95 3.35 -5.94
CA ASP A 32 0.09 2.45 -6.72
C ASP A 32 0.32 0.99 -6.27
N GLY A 33 -0.69 0.14 -6.47
CA GLY A 33 -0.65 -1.26 -6.05
C GLY A 33 0.49 -2.08 -6.65
N GLY A 34 1.01 -1.66 -7.82
CA GLY A 34 2.18 -2.28 -8.44
C GLY A 34 3.47 -2.22 -7.61
N TYR A 35 3.53 -1.30 -6.65
CA TYR A 35 4.68 -1.16 -5.74
C TYR A 35 4.57 -2.03 -4.47
N TYR A 36 3.45 -2.73 -4.27
CA TYR A 36 3.30 -3.55 -3.08
C TYR A 36 4.25 -4.76 -3.11
N SER A 37 5.14 -4.83 -2.13
CA SER A 37 5.94 -5.99 -1.80
C SER A 37 6.27 -6.00 -0.31
N GLU A 38 6.51 -7.17 0.25
CA GLU A 38 6.91 -7.35 1.64
C GLU A 38 8.22 -6.60 1.97
N ASP A 39 9.20 -6.64 1.03
CA ASP A 39 10.47 -5.90 1.16
C ASP A 39 10.27 -4.38 1.26
N ILE A 40 9.33 -3.82 0.48
CA ILE A 40 9.01 -2.39 0.55
C ILE A 40 8.33 -2.03 1.86
N VAL A 41 7.40 -2.86 2.33
CA VAL A 41 6.72 -2.63 3.61
C VAL A 41 7.73 -2.63 4.75
N ASN A 42 8.59 -3.65 4.83
CA ASN A 42 9.61 -3.76 5.87
C ASN A 42 10.59 -2.58 5.84
N LYS A 43 11.09 -2.21 4.65
CA LYS A 43 11.99 -1.05 4.51
C LYS A 43 11.33 0.28 4.88
N ALA A 44 10.06 0.44 4.62
CA ALA A 44 9.32 1.64 5.01
C ALA A 44 9.14 1.70 6.54
N GLU A 45 8.84 0.57 7.17
CA GLU A 45 8.76 0.46 8.64
C GLU A 45 10.11 0.79 9.30
N GLU A 46 11.22 0.23 8.79
CA GLU A 46 12.57 0.56 9.26
C GLU A 46 12.92 2.06 9.17
N LYS A 47 12.34 2.75 8.19
CA LYS A 47 12.55 4.19 7.96
C LYS A 47 11.45 5.06 8.54
N GLU A 48 10.53 4.50 9.30
CA GLU A 48 9.38 5.20 9.89
C GLU A 48 8.54 5.96 8.84
N ILE A 49 8.35 5.36 7.65
CA ILE A 49 7.53 5.90 6.57
C ILE A 49 6.22 5.13 6.51
N THR A 50 5.10 5.81 6.64
CA THR A 50 3.77 5.21 6.49
C THR A 50 3.42 5.05 5.02
N LEU A 51 3.12 3.82 4.59
CA LEU A 51 2.72 3.53 3.22
C LEU A 51 1.20 3.52 3.06
N HIS A 52 0.72 4.22 2.04
CA HIS A 52 -0.67 4.24 1.62
C HIS A 52 -0.80 3.71 0.19
N PHE A 53 -1.32 2.51 0.05
CA PHE A 53 -1.56 1.93 -1.27
C PHE A 53 -2.95 2.34 -1.78
N THR A 54 -3.05 2.69 -3.05
CA THR A 54 -4.34 3.03 -3.70
C THR A 54 -5.09 1.78 -4.13
N ASP A 55 -4.36 0.71 -4.37
CA ASP A 55 -4.83 -0.59 -4.79
C ASP A 55 -3.82 -1.65 -4.36
N MET A 56 -4.08 -2.90 -4.63
CA MET A 56 -3.17 -3.99 -4.33
C MET A 56 -3.22 -5.04 -5.42
N THR A 57 -2.07 -5.34 -6.02
CA THR A 57 -1.94 -6.42 -6.99
C THR A 57 -1.92 -7.78 -6.29
N GLY A 58 -2.36 -8.82 -7.00
CA GLY A 58 -2.37 -10.20 -6.50
C GLY A 58 -3.77 -10.79 -6.40
N THR A 59 -3.85 -12.03 -5.95
CA THR A 59 -5.12 -12.76 -5.84
C THR A 59 -5.98 -12.12 -4.74
N GLU A 60 -7.18 -11.71 -5.11
CA GLU A 60 -8.16 -11.26 -4.12
C GLU A 60 -8.59 -12.42 -3.23
N PRO A 61 -8.79 -12.18 -1.92
CA PRO A 61 -9.37 -13.19 -1.06
C PRO A 61 -10.79 -13.52 -1.52
N ASN A 62 -11.20 -14.77 -1.32
CA ASN A 62 -12.56 -15.18 -1.63
C ASN A 62 -13.56 -14.30 -0.84
N PRO A 63 -14.45 -13.54 -1.52
CA PRO A 63 -15.40 -12.64 -0.87
C PRO A 63 -16.40 -13.37 0.04
N ASP A 64 -16.63 -14.67 -0.22
CA ASP A 64 -17.53 -15.50 0.60
C ASP A 64 -16.90 -15.96 1.91
N LYS A 65 -15.58 -15.76 2.09
CA LYS A 65 -14.88 -16.14 3.32
C LYS A 65 -14.72 -14.97 4.27
N LEU A 66 -14.88 -15.24 5.56
CA LEU A 66 -14.61 -14.26 6.60
C LEU A 66 -13.15 -13.77 6.54
N PRO A 67 -12.92 -12.45 6.63
CA PRO A 67 -11.57 -11.91 6.63
C PRO A 67 -10.77 -12.39 7.84
N ILE A 68 -9.48 -12.68 7.63
CA ILE A 68 -8.58 -13.06 8.73
C ILE A 68 -8.30 -11.89 9.69
N THR A 69 -8.54 -10.65 9.25
CA THR A 69 -8.43 -9.44 10.09
C THR A 69 -9.52 -9.33 11.14
N ASP A 70 -10.58 -10.13 11.04
CA ASP A 70 -11.68 -10.12 12.01
C ASP A 70 -11.43 -11.08 13.19
N PHE A 71 -10.35 -11.86 13.11
CA PHE A 71 -9.85 -12.64 14.24
C PHE A 71 -9.07 -11.73 15.18
N GLU A 72 -9.32 -11.87 16.47
CA GLU A 72 -8.57 -11.17 17.51
C GLU A 72 -7.21 -11.84 17.70
N ILE A 73 -6.15 -11.11 17.39
CA ILE A 73 -4.78 -11.61 17.45
C ILE A 73 -4.01 -10.71 18.42
N GLU A 74 -3.51 -11.30 19.50
CA GLU A 74 -2.67 -10.63 20.50
C GLU A 74 -1.50 -11.55 20.87
N ASP A 75 -0.36 -10.98 21.16
CA ASP A 75 0.86 -11.72 21.58
C ASP A 75 1.21 -12.90 20.64
N ASN A 76 1.08 -12.70 19.33
CA ASN A 76 1.28 -13.76 18.33
C ASN A 76 0.37 -14.99 18.52
N ALA A 77 -0.80 -14.82 19.11
CA ALA A 77 -1.78 -15.87 19.29
C ALA A 77 -3.20 -15.39 18.89
N ILE A 78 -4.00 -16.27 18.33
CA ILE A 78 -5.41 -16.01 18.11
C ILE A 78 -6.13 -16.16 19.45
N LYS A 79 -6.75 -15.10 19.96
CA LYS A 79 -7.50 -15.06 21.21
C LYS A 79 -8.97 -15.43 21.00
N SER A 80 -9.56 -14.93 19.91
CA SER A 80 -10.95 -15.24 19.57
C SER A 80 -11.21 -15.26 18.07
N CYS A 81 -12.25 -15.96 17.64
CA CYS A 81 -12.78 -15.86 16.27
C CYS A 81 -13.79 -14.70 16.17
N PRO A 82 -14.19 -14.27 14.95
CA PRO A 82 -15.16 -13.18 14.76
C PRO A 82 -16.50 -13.36 15.50
N MET A 83 -16.83 -14.61 15.85
CA MET A 83 -18.06 -14.95 16.64
C MET A 83 -17.79 -15.05 18.16
N GLY A 84 -16.64 -14.54 18.64
CA GLY A 84 -16.28 -14.51 20.04
C GLY A 84 -15.89 -15.88 20.63
N LYS A 85 -15.74 -16.94 19.84
CA LYS A 85 -15.30 -18.25 20.35
C LYS A 85 -13.79 -18.25 20.54
N LYS A 86 -13.36 -18.77 21.71
CA LYS A 86 -11.94 -18.94 22.04
C LYS A 86 -11.39 -20.24 21.46
N PRO A 87 -10.16 -20.27 20.98
CA PRO A 87 -9.51 -21.50 20.56
C PRO A 87 -9.21 -22.39 21.78
N VAL A 88 -9.22 -23.70 21.57
CA VAL A 88 -8.76 -24.69 22.55
C VAL A 88 -7.24 -24.58 22.74
N VAL A 89 -6.53 -24.37 21.63
CA VAL A 89 -5.08 -24.14 21.61
C VAL A 89 -4.76 -23.14 20.53
N SER A 90 -3.89 -22.20 20.85
CA SER A 90 -3.29 -21.27 19.88
C SER A 90 -1.79 -21.23 20.12
N TYR A 91 -1.00 -21.34 19.06
CA TYR A 91 0.47 -21.30 19.13
C TYR A 91 1.07 -20.59 17.93
N HIS A 92 2.25 -20.07 18.17
CA HIS A 92 3.07 -19.39 17.18
C HIS A 92 4.30 -20.23 16.87
N ASP A 93 4.56 -20.43 15.60
CA ASP A 93 5.78 -21.06 15.11
C ASP A 93 6.84 -19.96 14.89
N ALA A 94 7.86 -19.94 15.71
CA ALA A 94 8.90 -18.92 15.69
C ALA A 94 9.77 -18.95 14.40
N GLU A 95 9.92 -20.10 13.75
CA GLU A 95 10.71 -20.22 12.52
C GLU A 95 9.97 -19.65 11.30
N THR A 96 8.68 -19.94 11.19
CA THR A 96 7.87 -19.56 10.04
C THR A 96 6.98 -18.34 10.30
N GLY A 97 6.90 -17.86 11.54
CA GLY A 97 6.00 -16.79 11.97
C GLY A 97 4.52 -17.13 11.87
N LYS A 98 4.16 -18.39 11.62
CA LYS A 98 2.77 -18.82 11.47
C LYS A 98 2.05 -18.89 12.81
N ILE A 99 0.84 -18.36 12.84
CA ILE A 99 -0.07 -18.52 13.98
C ILE A 99 -1.07 -19.60 13.63
N THR A 100 -1.20 -20.61 14.48
CA THR A 100 -2.14 -21.71 14.30
C THR A 100 -3.06 -21.81 15.50
N ALA A 101 -4.37 -21.84 15.27
CA ALA A 101 -5.37 -21.99 16.32
C ALA A 101 -6.32 -23.15 16.02
N HIS A 102 -6.62 -23.93 17.04
CA HIS A 102 -7.55 -25.05 17.00
C HIS A 102 -8.82 -24.70 17.79
N PHE A 103 -9.95 -24.76 17.12
CA PHE A 103 -11.26 -24.53 17.73
C PHE A 103 -12.04 -25.85 17.88
N ASP A 104 -12.91 -25.93 18.87
CA ASP A 104 -13.79 -27.09 19.03
C ASP A 104 -14.75 -27.19 17.83
N LEU A 105 -14.67 -28.32 17.12
CA LEU A 105 -15.48 -28.55 15.95
C LEU A 105 -16.99 -28.60 16.26
N ARG A 106 -17.37 -29.02 17.47
CA ARG A 106 -18.77 -29.09 17.89
C ARG A 106 -19.39 -27.70 17.95
N GLU A 107 -18.65 -26.72 18.49
CA GLU A 107 -19.06 -25.33 18.55
C GLU A 107 -19.03 -24.68 17.17
N CYS A 108 -18.02 -25.00 16.35
CA CYS A 108 -17.93 -24.48 14.99
C CYS A 108 -19.07 -24.97 14.10
N ARG A 109 -19.52 -26.19 14.24
CA ARG A 109 -20.65 -26.75 13.46
C ARG A 109 -21.99 -26.04 13.73
N LYS A 110 -22.14 -25.42 14.90
CA LYS A 110 -23.33 -24.63 15.26
C LYS A 110 -23.22 -23.17 14.82
N CYS A 111 -22.09 -22.77 14.25
CA CYS A 111 -21.82 -21.40 13.84
C CYS A 111 -22.51 -21.10 12.50
N GLU A 112 -23.20 -19.97 12.41
CA GLU A 112 -23.86 -19.51 11.18
C GLU A 112 -22.86 -19.26 10.04
N HIS A 113 -21.61 -18.93 10.37
CA HIS A 113 -20.52 -18.72 9.42
C HIS A 113 -19.67 -19.98 9.19
N TYR A 114 -20.17 -21.18 9.53
CA TYR A 114 -19.38 -22.41 9.42
C TYR A 114 -18.81 -22.61 8.01
N GLU A 115 -19.61 -22.39 6.96
CA GLU A 115 -19.18 -22.57 5.57
C GLU A 115 -18.25 -21.43 5.09
N ASN A 116 -18.46 -20.22 5.60
CA ASN A 116 -17.71 -19.03 5.22
C ASN A 116 -16.46 -18.80 6.08
N CYS A 117 -16.28 -19.61 7.11
CA CYS A 117 -15.09 -19.54 7.96
C CYS A 117 -13.83 -19.99 7.19
N PRO A 118 -12.70 -19.25 7.28
CA PRO A 118 -11.44 -19.65 6.64
C PRO A 118 -10.77 -20.85 7.29
N SER A 119 -11.37 -21.41 8.35
CA SER A 119 -10.84 -22.58 9.04
C SER A 119 -10.84 -23.84 8.16
N ARG A 120 -9.76 -24.62 8.25
CA ARG A 120 -9.73 -25.98 7.73
C ARG A 120 -10.47 -26.91 8.68
N LYS A 121 -11.52 -27.56 8.20
CA LYS A 121 -12.35 -28.49 8.98
C LYS A 121 -11.66 -29.84 9.06
N GLY A 122 -11.12 -30.17 10.24
CA GLY A 122 -10.49 -31.45 10.53
C GLY A 122 -11.49 -32.45 11.13
N ARG A 123 -10.99 -33.62 11.58
CA ARG A 123 -11.85 -34.65 12.20
C ARG A 123 -12.28 -34.27 13.62
N LYS A 124 -11.39 -33.61 14.40
CA LYS A 124 -11.61 -33.26 15.81
C LYS A 124 -11.68 -31.76 16.07
N SER A 125 -11.06 -30.95 15.23
CA SER A 125 -10.98 -29.50 15.40
C SER A 125 -11.12 -28.75 14.08
N ALA A 126 -11.57 -27.51 14.14
CA ALA A 126 -11.47 -26.54 13.08
C ALA A 126 -10.15 -25.76 13.27
N ILE A 127 -9.32 -25.71 12.25
CA ILE A 127 -7.96 -25.18 12.32
C ILE A 127 -7.87 -23.90 11.50
N VAL A 128 -7.45 -22.81 12.13
CA VAL A 128 -7.13 -21.55 11.46
C VAL A 128 -5.61 -21.39 11.44
N VAL A 129 -5.05 -21.14 10.26
CA VAL A 129 -3.63 -20.88 10.08
C VAL A 129 -3.46 -19.52 9.44
N ILE A 130 -2.77 -18.62 10.11
CA ILE A 130 -2.48 -17.28 9.62
C ILE A 130 -0.98 -17.15 9.43
N THR A 131 -0.56 -16.84 8.21
CA THR A 131 0.83 -16.54 7.91
C THR A 131 1.07 -15.03 8.04
N PRO A 132 2.28 -14.56 8.41
CA PRO A 132 2.61 -13.13 8.48
C PRO A 132 2.27 -12.42 7.18
N LYS A 133 2.63 -13.00 6.05
CA LYS A 133 2.33 -12.46 4.72
C LYS A 133 0.83 -12.30 4.46
N ALA A 134 0.03 -13.29 4.83
CA ALA A 134 -1.43 -13.23 4.66
C ALA A 134 -2.06 -12.17 5.56
N LEU A 135 -1.55 -12.04 6.80
CA LEU A 135 -2.03 -11.04 7.76
C LEU A 135 -1.70 -9.63 7.28
N ALA A 136 -0.45 -9.36 6.90
CA ALA A 136 -0.01 -8.07 6.37
C ALA A 136 -0.81 -7.67 5.11
N ALA A 137 -1.00 -8.62 4.19
CA ALA A 137 -1.82 -8.39 2.99
C ALA A 137 -3.29 -8.08 3.32
N ALA A 138 -3.87 -8.76 4.31
CA ALA A 138 -5.24 -8.51 4.73
C ALA A 138 -5.40 -7.15 5.43
N GLN A 139 -4.45 -6.78 6.29
CA GLN A 139 -4.40 -5.47 6.95
C GLN A 139 -4.26 -4.34 5.92
N THR A 140 -3.38 -4.49 4.95
CA THR A 140 -3.21 -3.51 3.85
C THR A 140 -4.51 -3.34 3.06
N ARG A 141 -5.20 -4.44 2.69
CA ARG A 141 -6.49 -4.37 2.00
C ARG A 141 -7.57 -3.69 2.83
N LYS A 142 -7.58 -3.94 4.15
CA LYS A 142 -8.52 -3.28 5.08
C LYS A 142 -8.25 -1.78 5.10
N SER A 143 -7.00 -1.36 5.26
CA SER A 143 -6.59 0.06 5.22
C SER A 143 -6.94 0.73 3.89
N ILE A 144 -6.75 0.06 2.76
CA ILE A 144 -7.13 0.58 1.44
C ILE A 144 -8.65 0.84 1.38
N LYS A 145 -9.48 -0.08 1.88
CA LYS A 145 -10.94 0.09 1.90
C LYS A 145 -11.37 1.26 2.79
N GLU A 146 -10.80 1.37 3.98
CA GLU A 146 -11.10 2.43 4.96
C GLU A 146 -10.70 3.81 4.43
N ASN A 147 -9.54 3.92 3.78
CA ASN A 147 -8.99 5.16 3.27
C ASN A 147 -9.28 5.43 1.79
N ARG A 148 -10.22 4.70 1.19
CA ARG A 148 -10.48 4.74 -0.26
C ARG A 148 -10.68 6.16 -0.82
N LYS A 149 -11.44 7.01 -0.14
CA LYS A 149 -11.72 8.39 -0.60
C LYS A 149 -10.45 9.24 -0.63
N LEU A 150 -9.63 9.15 0.42
CA LEU A 150 -8.37 9.88 0.51
C LEU A 150 -7.37 9.40 -0.54
N ASN A 151 -7.18 8.09 -0.65
CA ASN A 151 -6.27 7.46 -1.59
C ASN A 151 -6.65 7.78 -3.04
N THR A 152 -7.95 7.78 -3.38
CA THR A 152 -8.43 8.18 -4.72
C THR A 152 -8.08 9.64 -5.03
N SER A 153 -8.23 10.55 -4.07
CA SER A 153 -7.87 11.96 -4.25
C SER A 153 -6.36 12.14 -4.48
N LYS A 154 -5.53 11.44 -3.72
CA LYS A 154 -4.06 11.47 -3.88
C LYS A 154 -3.62 10.87 -5.22
N ARG A 155 -4.22 9.75 -5.63
CA ARG A 155 -4.00 9.15 -6.94
C ARG A 155 -4.30 10.12 -8.08
N ALA A 156 -5.43 10.82 -8.04
CA ALA A 156 -5.79 11.81 -9.05
C ALA A 156 -4.73 12.93 -9.16
N ALA A 157 -4.11 13.33 -8.05
CA ALA A 157 -3.03 14.32 -8.06
C ALA A 157 -1.75 13.77 -8.74
N ILE A 158 -1.40 12.49 -8.49
CA ILE A 158 -0.26 11.81 -9.13
C ILE A 158 -0.52 11.68 -10.64
N GLU A 159 -1.72 11.22 -11.04
CA GLU A 159 -2.11 11.10 -12.44
C GLU A 159 -2.11 12.45 -13.16
N GLY A 160 -2.56 13.50 -12.49
CA GLY A 160 -2.49 14.89 -13.00
C GLY A 160 -1.05 15.35 -13.24
N THR A 161 -0.13 14.96 -12.35
CA THR A 161 1.31 15.22 -12.48
C THR A 161 1.89 14.49 -13.69
N ASN A 162 1.60 13.19 -13.82
CA ASN A 162 2.06 12.37 -14.94
C ASN A 162 1.50 12.89 -16.28
N SER A 163 0.22 13.24 -16.33
CA SER A 163 -0.40 13.87 -17.52
C SER A 163 0.25 15.19 -17.90
N ALA A 164 0.61 16.02 -16.92
CA ALA A 164 1.31 17.27 -17.17
C ALA A 164 2.72 17.04 -17.72
N LEU A 165 3.46 16.05 -17.23
CA LEU A 165 4.77 15.66 -17.77
C LEU A 165 4.65 15.09 -19.18
N LYS A 166 3.69 14.20 -19.44
CA LYS A 166 3.43 13.66 -20.78
C LYS A 166 3.16 14.79 -21.80
N ARG A 167 2.38 15.81 -21.45
CA ARG A 167 2.14 16.98 -22.31
C ARG A 167 3.38 17.79 -22.64
N THR A 168 4.45 17.67 -21.85
CA THR A 168 5.77 18.26 -22.20
C THR A 168 6.61 17.34 -23.09
N GLY A 169 6.07 16.22 -23.55
CA GLY A 169 6.78 15.21 -24.33
C GLY A 169 7.77 14.38 -23.48
N ALA A 170 7.50 14.21 -22.20
CA ALA A 170 8.35 13.39 -21.33
C ALA A 170 8.26 11.90 -21.62
N ASN A 171 7.20 11.44 -22.28
CA ASN A 171 6.99 10.06 -22.73
C ASN A 171 7.65 9.73 -24.07
N GLU A 172 8.12 10.73 -24.83
CA GLU A 172 8.70 10.56 -26.16
C GLU A 172 10.02 11.32 -26.27
N LEU A 173 11.04 10.82 -25.56
CA LEU A 173 12.36 11.44 -25.57
C LEU A 173 13.16 10.98 -26.79
N ARG A 174 13.47 11.92 -27.69
CA ARG A 174 14.24 11.67 -28.91
C ARG A 174 15.76 11.61 -28.65
N VAL A 175 16.17 10.87 -27.62
CA VAL A 175 17.57 10.70 -27.23
C VAL A 175 17.87 9.23 -27.01
N ARG A 176 19.12 8.79 -27.30
CA ARG A 176 19.48 7.37 -27.32
C ARG A 176 20.32 7.00 -26.14
N THR A 177 20.72 7.54 -25.21
CA THR A 177 21.52 7.02 -24.08
C THR A 177 20.85 7.32 -22.75
N LEU A 178 21.03 6.45 -21.77
CA LEU A 178 20.46 6.63 -20.45
C LEU A 178 20.86 7.98 -19.82
N ILE A 179 22.11 8.39 -20.00
CA ILE A 179 22.63 9.68 -19.51
C ILE A 179 21.86 10.84 -20.13
N LYS A 180 21.74 10.87 -21.47
CA LYS A 180 20.98 11.91 -22.17
C LYS A 180 19.50 11.89 -21.78
N THR A 181 18.93 10.70 -21.63
CA THR A 181 17.55 10.54 -21.19
C THR A 181 17.35 11.12 -19.78
N ARG A 182 18.24 10.83 -18.85
CA ARG A 182 18.22 11.41 -17.48
C ARG A 182 18.29 12.94 -17.52
N ILE A 183 19.18 13.50 -18.31
CA ILE A 183 19.32 14.97 -18.42
C ILE A 183 18.03 15.59 -18.99
N VAL A 184 17.57 15.11 -20.15
CA VAL A 184 16.42 15.69 -20.83
C VAL A 184 15.14 15.53 -20.00
N PHE A 185 14.93 14.38 -19.39
CA PHE A 185 13.81 14.16 -18.48
C PHE A 185 13.87 15.09 -17.26
N GLY A 186 15.05 15.22 -16.65
CA GLY A 186 15.28 16.15 -15.54
C GLY A 186 14.96 17.59 -15.88
N LEU A 187 15.39 18.06 -17.03
CA LEU A 187 15.06 19.42 -17.52
C LEU A 187 13.54 19.61 -17.67
N LYS A 188 12.82 18.60 -18.13
CA LYS A 188 11.34 18.65 -18.22
C LYS A 188 10.67 18.71 -16.84
N VAL A 189 11.18 17.95 -15.87
CA VAL A 189 10.69 18.00 -14.48
C VAL A 189 10.96 19.39 -13.88
N ILE A 190 12.16 19.92 -14.02
CA ILE A 190 12.53 21.26 -13.54
C ILE A 190 11.63 22.33 -14.19
N SER A 191 11.49 22.31 -15.49
CA SER A 191 10.64 23.25 -16.23
C SER A 191 9.18 23.22 -15.74
N ARG A 192 8.64 22.02 -15.47
CA ARG A 192 7.30 21.88 -14.89
C ARG A 192 7.21 22.50 -13.49
N ASN A 193 8.20 22.21 -12.63
CA ASN A 193 8.22 22.72 -11.27
C ASN A 193 8.34 24.26 -11.23
N ILE A 194 9.22 24.83 -12.05
CA ILE A 194 9.35 26.29 -12.21
C ILE A 194 8.00 26.89 -12.66
N ARG A 195 7.33 26.28 -13.63
CA ARG A 195 6.00 26.75 -14.09
C ARG A 195 4.94 26.70 -12.98
N GLN A 196 4.99 25.67 -12.12
CA GLN A 196 4.08 25.59 -10.97
C GLN A 196 4.38 26.68 -9.94
N LEU A 197 5.65 26.87 -9.60
CA LEU A 197 6.08 27.95 -8.69
C LEU A 197 5.69 29.32 -9.24
N TRP A 198 5.95 29.58 -10.51
CA TRP A 198 5.57 30.83 -11.14
C TRP A 198 4.05 31.09 -11.05
N ARG A 199 3.22 30.09 -11.35
CA ARG A 199 1.77 30.19 -11.20
C ARG A 199 1.35 30.45 -9.75
N TYR A 200 2.03 29.84 -8.81
CA TYR A 200 1.78 30.06 -7.38
C TYR A 200 2.07 31.51 -6.99
N PHE A 201 3.20 32.06 -7.39
CA PHE A 201 3.58 33.43 -7.08
C PHE A 201 2.78 34.48 -7.90
N ALA A 202 2.43 34.17 -9.11
CA ALA A 202 1.59 35.05 -9.95
C ALA A 202 0.10 35.08 -9.52
N GLY A 203 -0.29 34.31 -8.52
CA GLY A 203 -1.68 34.24 -8.07
C GLY A 203 -2.63 33.57 -9.09
N ASP A 204 -2.08 32.97 -10.13
CA ASP A 204 -2.81 32.36 -11.26
C ASP A 204 -3.40 30.98 -10.92
N PHE A 205 -3.52 30.69 -9.63
CA PHE A 205 -4.39 29.63 -9.15
C PHE A 205 -5.84 30.13 -9.33
N ARG A 206 -6.39 29.98 -10.52
CA ARG A 206 -7.84 29.95 -10.67
C ARG A 206 -8.33 28.87 -9.73
N ARG A 207 -8.82 29.31 -8.58
CA ARG A 207 -9.51 28.45 -7.62
C ARG A 207 -10.68 27.80 -8.34
N LYS A 208 -10.46 26.69 -9.01
CA LYS A 208 -11.54 25.76 -9.24
C LYS A 208 -11.99 25.38 -7.83
N ARG A 209 -13.10 25.96 -7.43
CA ARG A 209 -13.82 25.68 -6.20
C ARG A 209 -14.05 24.16 -6.14
N ILE A 210 -13.09 23.43 -5.60
CA ILE A 210 -13.33 22.10 -5.09
C ILE A 210 -13.99 22.38 -3.74
N ARG A 211 -15.33 22.34 -3.72
CA ARG A 211 -16.13 22.49 -2.52
C ARG A 211 -15.62 21.43 -1.53
N GLY A 212 -15.06 21.87 -0.42
CA GLY A 212 -14.89 21.08 0.79
C GLY A 212 -13.50 20.50 1.09
N ILE A 213 -12.41 20.94 0.45
CA ILE A 213 -11.06 20.50 0.85
C ILE A 213 -10.29 21.72 1.35
N CYS A 214 -10.11 21.80 2.67
CA CYS A 214 -9.17 22.70 3.31
C CYS A 214 -7.75 22.26 2.93
N VAL A 215 -7.05 23.02 2.11
CA VAL A 215 -5.65 22.77 1.79
C VAL A 215 -4.83 23.24 3.00
N GLN A 216 -4.54 22.35 3.93
CA GLN A 216 -3.43 22.57 4.84
C GLN A 216 -2.14 22.67 4.03
N LYS A 217 -1.36 23.72 4.35
CA LYS A 217 -0.02 23.92 3.82
C LYS A 217 0.88 22.77 4.26
N GLN A 218 0.95 21.72 3.46
CA GLN A 218 1.96 20.69 3.63
C GLN A 218 2.91 20.73 2.44
N ALA A 219 4.19 20.65 2.78
CA ALA A 219 5.31 20.74 1.86
C ALA A 219 5.12 19.79 0.66
N LEU A 220 5.38 20.31 -0.53
CA LEU A 220 5.47 19.52 -1.75
C LEU A 220 6.59 18.48 -1.60
N ALA A 221 6.22 17.24 -1.34
CA ALA A 221 7.12 16.13 -1.58
C ALA A 221 7.30 16.00 -3.10
N ILE A 222 8.48 16.32 -3.56
CA ILE A 222 8.90 16.19 -4.95
C ILE A 222 9.30 14.73 -5.15
N ALA A 223 8.44 13.95 -5.79
CA ALA A 223 8.81 12.64 -6.31
C ALA A 223 9.63 12.81 -7.60
#